data_877d9bdd37baa05561993b9627ad098c
#
_entry.id   877d9bdd37baa05561993b9627ad098c
#
_cell.length_a   1.000
_cell.length_b   1.000
_cell.length_c   1.000
_cell.angle_alpha   90.00
_cell.angle_beta   90.00
_cell.angle_gamma   90.00
#
_symmetry.space_group_name_H-M   'P 1'
#
loop_
_entity.id
_entity.type
_entity.pdbx_description
1 polymer ?
#
loop_
_entity_poly.entity_id
_entity_poly.type
_entity_poly.pdbx_seq_one_letter_code
_entity_poly.pdbx_strand_id
1 'polypeptide(L)'
;MSKGKRVRITNDSLNSYGTRVLTAGMNVEQYQRNPVLLYMHERGNVIGYVKDLKVENGEVTGELMFDEASELSIRCKKQYEFGSLKMVSAGLDILETSEDPELLVQGQTSPTVTKSKLFEVSLVDIGANDDAIVLQKDGKKITLGKDSECP
;
A
#
# COMPACT_ATOMS: atom_id res chain seq x y z
N MET A 1 -21.61 4.30 18.56
CA MET A 1 -20.77 3.47 17.74
C MET A 1 -19.70 4.31 17.08
N SER A 2 -18.47 3.98 17.30
CA SER A 2 -17.40 4.78 16.71
C SER A 2 -17.19 4.39 15.25
N LYS A 3 -16.88 5.38 14.43
CA LYS A 3 -16.50 5.13 13.07
C LYS A 3 -15.03 4.80 13.04
N GLY A 4 -14.66 3.87 12.18
CA GLY A 4 -13.26 3.61 11.92
C GLY A 4 -12.64 4.81 11.25
N LYS A 5 -11.36 4.99 11.47
CA LYS A 5 -10.62 6.04 10.79
C LYS A 5 -10.31 5.61 9.37
N ARG A 6 -10.48 6.53 8.43
CA ARG A 6 -10.00 6.26 7.09
C ARG A 6 -8.50 6.50 7.07
N VAL A 7 -7.80 5.61 6.39
CA VAL A 7 -6.36 5.78 6.20
C VAL A 7 -6.08 5.90 4.71
N ARG A 8 -5.01 6.64 4.40
CA ARG A 8 -4.51 6.67 3.04
C ARG A 8 -3.62 5.45 2.86
N ILE A 9 -3.98 4.63 1.88
CA ILE A 9 -3.21 3.42 1.57
C ILE A 9 -2.09 3.75 0.61
N THR A 10 -2.39 4.57 -0.40
CA THR A 10 -1.39 5.06 -1.33
C THR A 10 -1.96 6.27 -2.07
N ASN A 11 -1.10 7.01 -2.75
CA ASN A 11 -1.52 8.15 -3.56
C ASN A 11 -0.55 8.33 -4.73
N ASP A 12 -0.79 9.38 -5.53
CA ASP A 12 0.01 9.64 -6.73
C ASP A 12 1.34 10.32 -6.45
N SER A 13 1.65 10.60 -5.20
CA SER A 13 2.85 11.35 -4.87
C SER A 13 4.13 10.53 -5.04
N LEU A 14 5.25 11.24 -5.10
CA LEU A 14 6.54 10.61 -5.16
C LEU A 14 6.82 9.87 -3.85
N ASN A 15 7.24 8.61 -3.94
CA ASN A 15 7.59 7.84 -2.76
C ASN A 15 9.10 7.88 -2.54
N SER A 16 9.55 7.29 -1.44
CA SER A 16 10.96 7.34 -1.07
C SER A 16 11.86 6.51 -1.99
N TYR A 17 11.27 5.70 -2.83
CA TYR A 17 12.03 4.93 -3.81
C TYR A 17 12.26 5.70 -5.10
N GLY A 18 11.77 6.93 -5.19
CA GLY A 18 11.98 7.75 -6.36
C GLY A 18 11.03 7.48 -7.50
N THR A 19 9.90 6.86 -7.24
CA THR A 19 8.89 6.59 -8.25
C THR A 19 7.53 7.07 -7.78
N ARG A 20 6.56 7.05 -8.68
CA ARG A 20 5.17 7.32 -8.31
C ARG A 20 4.28 6.30 -9.00
N VAL A 21 3.17 6.00 -8.34
CA VAL A 21 2.19 5.05 -8.83
C VAL A 21 0.89 5.81 -9.04
N LEU A 22 0.40 5.84 -10.27
CA LEU A 22 -0.84 6.54 -10.56
C LEU A 22 -2.02 5.69 -10.12
N THR A 23 -2.78 6.20 -9.17
CA THR A 23 -3.91 5.46 -8.62
C THR A 23 -5.02 5.28 -9.64
N ALA A 24 -5.15 6.19 -10.61
CA ALA A 24 -6.15 6.06 -11.64
C ALA A 24 -5.96 4.80 -12.49
N GLY A 25 -4.74 4.28 -12.54
CA GLY A 25 -4.44 3.04 -13.27
C GLY A 25 -4.36 1.81 -12.38
N MET A 26 -4.76 1.93 -11.13
CA MET A 26 -4.69 0.81 -10.19
C MET A 26 -5.98 0.00 -10.22
N ASN A 27 -5.87 -1.27 -10.54
CA ASN A 27 -7.02 -2.17 -10.52
C ASN A 27 -7.14 -2.78 -9.13
N VAL A 28 -8.24 -2.53 -8.46
CA VAL A 28 -8.47 -3.01 -7.09
C VAL A 28 -9.56 -4.07 -7.02
N GLU A 29 -10.11 -4.50 -8.16
CA GLU A 29 -11.23 -5.43 -8.18
C GLU A 29 -10.94 -6.77 -7.50
N GLN A 30 -9.80 -7.35 -7.83
CA GLN A 30 -9.47 -8.65 -7.25
C GLN A 30 -9.23 -8.54 -5.75
N TYR A 31 -8.53 -7.49 -5.33
CA TYR A 31 -8.29 -7.29 -3.92
C TYR A 31 -9.60 -7.16 -3.15
N GLN A 32 -10.57 -6.44 -3.72
CA GLN A 32 -11.85 -6.21 -3.04
C GLN A 32 -12.67 -7.49 -2.83
N ARG A 33 -12.36 -8.56 -3.54
CA ARG A 33 -13.06 -9.83 -3.32
C ARG A 33 -12.67 -10.48 -2.01
N ASN A 34 -11.47 -10.19 -1.53
CA ASN A 34 -11.00 -10.67 -0.24
C ASN A 34 -9.96 -9.69 0.29
N PRO A 35 -10.41 -8.53 0.76
CA PRO A 35 -9.51 -7.41 1.06
C PRO A 35 -8.81 -7.58 2.40
N VAL A 36 -7.98 -8.59 2.51
CA VAL A 36 -7.28 -8.90 3.76
C VAL A 36 -6.31 -7.80 4.15
N LEU A 37 -6.20 -7.59 5.45
CA LEU A 37 -5.18 -6.72 6.02
C LEU A 37 -4.12 -7.62 6.63
N LEU A 38 -2.90 -7.55 6.11
CA LEU A 38 -1.80 -8.35 6.59
C LEU A 38 -0.95 -7.54 7.56
N TYR A 39 0.01 -8.20 8.19
CA TYR A 39 1.00 -7.57 9.03
C TYR A 39 2.36 -7.73 8.36
N MET A 40 3.03 -6.62 8.10
CA MET A 40 4.40 -6.60 7.57
C MET A 40 4.57 -7.39 6.27
N HIS A 41 3.54 -7.38 5.42
CA HIS A 41 3.55 -8.10 4.14
C HIS A 41 3.72 -9.61 4.28
N GLU A 42 3.44 -10.16 5.43
CA GLU A 42 3.61 -11.59 5.67
C GLU A 42 2.32 -12.35 5.35
N ARG A 43 2.38 -13.19 4.32
CA ARG A 43 1.25 -14.02 3.94
C ARG A 43 0.93 -14.96 5.09
N GLY A 44 -0.35 -15.08 5.38
CA GLY A 44 -0.77 -15.92 6.50
C GLY A 44 -1.00 -15.15 7.79
N ASN A 45 -0.41 -13.97 7.93
CA ASN A 45 -0.62 -13.14 9.12
C ASN A 45 -1.74 -12.14 8.87
N VAL A 46 -2.96 -12.66 8.69
CA VAL A 46 -4.15 -11.85 8.46
C VAL A 46 -4.61 -11.30 9.81
N ILE A 47 -4.68 -9.99 9.91
CA ILE A 47 -5.11 -9.34 11.16
C ILE A 47 -6.46 -8.66 11.04
N GLY A 48 -7.05 -8.66 9.84
CA GLY A 48 -8.35 -8.07 9.62
C GLY A 48 -8.62 -7.87 8.15
N TYR A 49 -9.38 -6.83 7.83
CA TYR A 49 -9.64 -6.51 6.43
C TYR A 49 -9.77 -4.99 6.26
N VAL A 50 -9.75 -4.56 5.01
CA VAL A 50 -9.91 -3.14 4.67
C VAL A 50 -11.34 -2.92 4.19
N LYS A 51 -12.06 -2.07 4.89
CA LYS A 51 -13.45 -1.76 4.61
C LYS A 51 -13.56 -0.48 3.80
N ASP A 52 -14.56 -0.45 2.91
CA ASP A 52 -14.87 0.77 2.15
C ASP A 52 -13.68 1.34 1.40
N LEU A 53 -13.01 0.49 0.65
CA LEU A 53 -11.89 0.91 -0.18
C LEU A 53 -12.38 1.86 -1.26
N LYS A 54 -11.73 3.00 -1.40
CA LYS A 54 -12.08 3.99 -2.41
C LYS A 54 -10.85 4.43 -3.17
N VAL A 55 -10.99 4.54 -4.48
CA VAL A 55 -9.96 5.09 -5.36
C VAL A 55 -10.54 6.37 -5.94
N GLU A 56 -10.07 7.50 -5.47
CA GLU A 56 -10.57 8.80 -5.95
C GLU A 56 -9.59 9.90 -5.58
N ASN A 57 -9.63 10.98 -6.35
CA ASN A 57 -8.83 12.18 -6.06
C ASN A 57 -7.34 11.90 -5.91
N GLY A 58 -6.81 10.97 -6.71
CA GLY A 58 -5.38 10.68 -6.69
C GLY A 58 -4.93 9.89 -5.48
N GLU A 59 -5.83 9.21 -4.80
CA GLU A 59 -5.45 8.39 -3.65
C GLU A 59 -6.35 7.18 -3.48
N VAL A 60 -5.85 6.20 -2.74
CA VAL A 60 -6.61 5.02 -2.35
C VAL A 60 -6.73 5.07 -0.84
N THR A 61 -7.95 5.02 -0.35
CA THR A 61 -8.22 5.06 1.08
C THR A 61 -9.09 3.90 1.52
N GLY A 62 -9.12 3.64 2.80
CA GLY A 62 -9.97 2.60 3.37
C GLY A 62 -9.99 2.69 4.88
N GLU A 63 -10.77 1.82 5.51
CA GLU A 63 -10.84 1.72 6.95
C GLU A 63 -10.27 0.37 7.37
N LEU A 64 -9.38 0.37 8.34
CA LEU A 64 -8.79 -0.86 8.84
C LEU A 64 -9.71 -1.48 9.89
N MET A 65 -10.11 -2.73 9.65
CA MET A 65 -10.98 -3.47 10.57
C MET A 65 -10.18 -4.65 11.11
N PHE A 66 -9.93 -4.65 12.40
CA PHE A 66 -9.16 -5.72 13.05
C PHE A 66 -10.10 -6.82 13.49
N ASP A 67 -9.76 -8.07 13.16
CA ASP A 67 -10.63 -9.20 13.47
C ASP A 67 -10.45 -9.74 14.88
N GLU A 68 -9.35 -9.39 15.53
CA GLU A 68 -9.05 -9.85 16.90
C GLU A 68 -9.08 -11.37 17.06
N ALA A 69 -8.80 -12.07 15.95
CA ALA A 69 -8.82 -13.52 15.92
C ALA A 69 -7.49 -14.15 16.36
N SER A 70 -6.50 -13.32 16.64
CA SER A 70 -5.19 -13.77 17.08
C SER A 70 -4.60 -12.75 18.03
N GLU A 71 -3.59 -13.16 18.78
CA GLU A 71 -2.89 -12.22 19.66
C GLU A 71 -2.27 -11.09 18.84
N LEU A 72 -1.78 -11.41 17.65
CA LEU A 72 -1.19 -10.40 16.77
C LEU A 72 -2.23 -9.35 16.38
N SER A 73 -3.43 -9.78 15.98
CA SER A 73 -4.48 -8.83 15.60
C SER A 73 -4.89 -7.95 16.78
N ILE A 74 -5.02 -8.54 17.95
CA ILE A 74 -5.37 -7.78 19.16
C ILE A 74 -4.30 -6.75 19.48
N ARG A 75 -3.04 -7.15 19.40
CA ARG A 75 -1.92 -6.25 19.66
C ARG A 75 -1.89 -5.12 18.64
N CYS A 76 -2.05 -5.45 17.36
CA CYS A 76 -2.02 -4.45 16.30
C CYS A 76 -3.15 -3.44 16.47
N LYS A 77 -4.34 -3.90 16.82
CA LYS A 77 -5.46 -3.00 17.05
C LYS A 77 -5.17 -2.03 18.19
N LYS A 78 -4.63 -2.53 19.29
CA LYS A 78 -4.30 -1.67 20.42
C LYS A 78 -3.25 -0.63 20.05
N GLN A 79 -2.21 -1.05 19.30
CA GLN A 79 -1.17 -0.13 18.88
C GLN A 79 -1.68 0.89 17.86
N TYR A 80 -2.57 0.45 16.99
CA TYR A 80 -3.18 1.33 16.00
C TYR A 80 -4.04 2.40 16.71
N GLU A 81 -4.84 1.99 17.68
CA GLU A 81 -5.68 2.92 18.42
C GLU A 81 -4.87 3.87 19.30
N PHE A 82 -3.78 3.35 19.87
CA PHE A 82 -2.88 4.18 20.68
C PHE A 82 -2.09 5.16 19.82
N GLY A 83 -1.81 4.80 18.58
CA GLY A 83 -1.08 5.66 17.65
C GLY A 83 0.38 5.29 17.43
N SER A 84 0.85 4.20 18.02
CA SER A 84 2.23 3.78 17.83
C SER A 84 2.44 2.96 16.55
N LEU A 85 1.37 2.48 15.94
CA LEU A 85 1.46 1.66 14.72
C LEU A 85 0.35 2.12 13.78
N LYS A 86 0.68 2.94 12.79
CA LYS A 86 -0.34 3.59 11.98
C LYS A 86 -0.01 3.72 10.49
N MET A 87 1.08 3.14 10.03
CA MET A 87 1.39 3.19 8.60
C MET A 87 0.91 1.95 7.90
N VAL A 88 0.45 2.14 6.67
CA VAL A 88 0.04 1.02 5.82
C VAL A 88 0.87 1.03 4.56
N SER A 89 0.96 -0.13 3.94
CA SER A 89 1.74 -0.31 2.72
C SER A 89 0.97 -1.21 1.78
N ALA A 90 0.97 -0.86 0.50
CA ALA A 90 0.27 -1.62 -0.53
C ALA A 90 1.23 -2.54 -1.26
N GLY A 91 0.79 -3.76 -1.53
CA GLY A 91 1.52 -4.67 -2.41
C GLY A 91 0.88 -4.63 -3.78
N LEU A 92 1.69 -4.36 -4.79
CA LEU A 92 1.21 -4.12 -6.15
C LEU A 92 1.95 -4.98 -7.17
N ASP A 93 1.20 -5.39 -8.20
CA ASP A 93 1.81 -5.90 -9.41
C ASP A 93 1.91 -4.74 -10.38
N ILE A 94 3.11 -4.49 -10.90
CA ILE A 94 3.32 -3.44 -11.90
C ILE A 94 2.95 -4.02 -13.26
N LEU A 95 2.00 -3.38 -13.93
CA LEU A 95 1.55 -3.83 -15.24
C LEU A 95 2.12 -2.98 -16.36
N GLU A 96 2.31 -1.68 -16.12
CA GLU A 96 2.80 -0.78 -17.15
C GLU A 96 3.51 0.41 -16.50
N THR A 97 4.60 0.84 -17.12
CA THR A 97 5.32 2.04 -16.66
C THR A 97 5.51 2.97 -17.83
N SER A 98 5.80 4.24 -17.55
CA SER A 98 6.04 5.24 -18.56
C SER A 98 7.18 6.16 -18.16
N GLU A 99 7.98 6.57 -19.13
CA GLU A 99 9.03 7.56 -18.91
C GLU A 99 8.62 8.92 -19.47
N ASP A 100 7.34 9.09 -19.82
CA ASP A 100 6.82 10.33 -20.35
C ASP A 100 7.13 11.49 -19.40
N PRO A 101 7.86 12.53 -19.88
CA PRO A 101 8.21 13.66 -19.01
C PRO A 101 7.01 14.37 -18.39
N GLU A 102 5.85 14.31 -19.03
CA GLU A 102 4.65 14.94 -18.50
C GLU A 102 4.14 14.26 -17.25
N LEU A 103 4.54 13.01 -17.03
CA LEU A 103 4.12 12.26 -15.85
C LEU A 103 5.14 12.32 -14.72
N LEU A 104 6.28 12.94 -14.97
CA LEU A 104 7.33 13.02 -13.94
C LEU A 104 7.11 14.20 -13.01
N VAL A 105 7.47 14.00 -11.75
CA VAL A 105 7.47 15.08 -10.78
C VAL A 105 8.89 15.32 -10.32
N GLN A 106 9.11 16.48 -9.72
CA GLN A 106 10.44 16.85 -9.27
C GLN A 106 10.97 15.82 -8.27
N GLY A 107 12.21 15.38 -8.49
CA GLY A 107 12.84 14.40 -7.62
C GLY A 107 12.65 12.95 -8.02
N GLN A 108 11.85 12.71 -9.06
CA GLN A 108 11.58 11.34 -9.49
C GLN A 108 12.79 10.78 -10.23
N THR A 109 13.18 9.56 -9.88
CA THR A 109 14.35 8.92 -10.47
C THR A 109 14.03 7.63 -11.23
N SER A 110 12.80 7.13 -11.10
CA SER A 110 12.37 5.90 -11.76
C SER A 110 11.10 6.17 -12.56
N PRO A 111 10.80 5.35 -13.57
CA PRO A 111 9.60 5.55 -14.37
C PRO A 111 8.32 5.57 -13.53
N THR A 112 7.31 6.28 -14.03
CA THR A 112 6.01 6.32 -13.39
C THR A 112 5.27 5.00 -13.66
N VAL A 113 4.67 4.44 -12.63
CA VAL A 113 3.82 3.25 -12.79
C VAL A 113 2.44 3.74 -13.21
N THR A 114 2.06 3.46 -14.45
CA THR A 114 0.80 3.94 -15.01
C THR A 114 -0.33 2.93 -14.85
N LYS A 115 0.00 1.65 -14.77
CA LYS A 115 -1.00 0.62 -14.53
C LYS A 115 -0.46 -0.38 -13.52
N SER A 116 -1.29 -0.74 -12.57
CA SER A 116 -0.92 -1.68 -11.52
C SER A 116 -2.15 -2.44 -11.05
N LYS A 117 -1.90 -3.44 -10.23
CA LYS A 117 -2.97 -4.24 -9.64
C LYS A 117 -2.67 -4.38 -8.16
N LEU A 118 -3.62 -3.98 -7.34
CA LEU A 118 -3.48 -4.10 -5.89
C LEU A 118 -3.76 -5.54 -5.49
N PHE A 119 -2.82 -6.18 -4.79
CA PHE A 119 -3.06 -7.54 -4.34
C PHE A 119 -3.03 -7.70 -2.83
N GLU A 120 -2.43 -6.79 -2.07
CA GLU A 120 -2.52 -6.85 -0.62
C GLU A 120 -2.27 -5.48 0.01
N VAL A 121 -2.74 -5.32 1.24
CA VAL A 121 -2.48 -4.14 2.07
C VAL A 121 -2.01 -4.65 3.41
N SER A 122 -0.99 -4.04 3.96
CA SER A 122 -0.42 -4.44 5.24
C SER A 122 -0.29 -3.26 6.19
N LEU A 123 -0.43 -3.56 7.47
CA LEU A 123 -0.06 -2.64 8.53
C LEU A 123 1.43 -2.85 8.77
N VAL A 124 2.21 -1.77 8.75
CA VAL A 124 3.67 -1.86 8.86
C VAL A 124 4.18 -0.89 9.91
N ASP A 125 5.33 -1.21 10.47
CA ASP A 125 5.95 -0.35 11.49
C ASP A 125 6.66 0.84 10.86
N ILE A 126 7.39 0.61 9.78
CA ILE A 126 8.14 1.67 9.10
C ILE A 126 7.86 1.57 7.62
N GLY A 127 7.25 2.61 7.07
CA GLY A 127 7.08 2.71 5.65
C GLY A 127 8.30 3.39 5.05
N ALA A 128 8.55 3.18 3.77
CA ALA A 128 9.66 3.81 3.08
C ALA A 128 9.47 5.33 3.02
N ASN A 129 8.25 5.73 2.98
CA ASN A 129 7.80 7.10 3.23
C ASN A 129 6.34 6.94 3.60
N ASP A 130 5.49 7.87 3.24
CA ASP A 130 4.07 7.73 3.53
C ASP A 130 3.46 6.55 2.79
N ASP A 131 4.10 6.11 1.72
CA ASP A 131 3.55 5.06 0.85
C ASP A 131 4.59 4.01 0.57
N ALA A 132 5.07 3.32 1.59
CA ALA A 132 5.99 2.22 1.38
C ALA A 132 5.31 1.17 0.53
N ILE A 133 5.82 0.95 -0.65
CA ILE A 133 5.20 0.09 -1.64
C ILE A 133 6.11 -1.08 -1.97
N VAL A 134 5.56 -2.27 -1.88
CA VAL A 134 6.23 -3.46 -2.36
C VAL A 134 5.58 -3.83 -3.67
N LEU A 135 6.35 -3.77 -4.75
CA LEU A 135 5.82 -3.97 -6.08
C LEU A 135 6.22 -5.32 -6.63
N GLN A 136 5.36 -5.87 -7.48
CA GLN A 136 5.65 -7.09 -8.20
C GLN A 136 5.53 -6.83 -9.69
N LYS A 137 6.40 -7.45 -10.45
CA LYS A 137 6.34 -7.39 -11.90
C LYS A 137 6.67 -8.78 -12.41
N ASP A 138 5.81 -9.31 -13.27
CA ASP A 138 5.98 -10.67 -13.81
C ASP A 138 6.08 -11.70 -12.70
N GLY A 139 5.30 -11.51 -11.65
CA GLY A 139 5.26 -12.44 -10.55
C GLY A 139 6.38 -12.29 -9.54
N LYS A 140 7.29 -11.36 -9.77
CA LYS A 140 8.40 -11.17 -8.86
C LYS A 140 8.17 -9.92 -8.02
N LYS A 141 8.45 -10.06 -6.74
CA LYS A 141 8.36 -8.94 -5.83
C LYS A 141 9.59 -8.05 -6.01
N ILE A 142 9.36 -6.78 -6.21
CA ILE A 142 10.44 -5.83 -6.33
C ILE A 142 10.22 -4.66 -5.40
N THR A 143 11.33 -4.11 -4.91
CA THR A 143 11.31 -2.90 -4.12
C THR A 143 11.90 -1.81 -4.99
N LEU A 144 11.16 -0.72 -5.16
CA LEU A 144 11.59 0.35 -6.04
C LEU A 144 12.58 1.27 -5.35
N GLY A 145 13.38 1.95 -6.17
CA GLY A 145 14.30 2.93 -5.70
C GLY A 145 15.58 2.36 -5.16
N LYS A 146 16.22 3.08 -4.27
CA LYS A 146 17.53 2.68 -3.86
C LYS A 146 17.60 1.47 -2.96
N ASP A 147 16.48 1.03 -2.45
CA ASP A 147 16.50 -0.19 -1.66
C ASP A 147 16.80 -1.39 -2.48
N SER A 148 16.44 -1.36 -3.75
CA SER A 148 16.72 -2.50 -4.61
C SER A 148 18.19 -2.59 -4.91
N GLU A 149 18.90 -1.50 -4.83
CA GLU A 149 20.30 -1.49 -5.11
C GLU A 149 21.07 -1.42 -3.86
N CYS A 150 20.43 -1.21 -2.81
CA CYS A 150 21.11 -1.12 -1.60
C CYS A 150 21.48 -2.44 -1.22
N PRO A 151 22.58 -2.70 -1.50
CA PRO A 151 22.77 -3.72 -0.94
C PRO A 151 22.79 -3.67 0.47
#